data_060abb50041c313de802c63f1352aa5e
#
_entry.id   060abb50041c313de802c63f1352aa5e
#
_cell.length_a   1.000
_cell.length_b   1.000
_cell.length_c   1.000
_cell.angle_alpha   90.00
_cell.angle_beta   90.00
_cell.angle_gamma   90.00
#
_symmetry.space_group_name_H-M   'P 1'
#
loop_
_entity.id
_entity.type
_entity.pdbx_description
1 polymer ?
#
loop_
_entity_poly.entity_id
_entity_poly.type
_entity_poly.pdbx_seq_one_letter_code
_entity_poly.pdbx_strand_id
1 'polypeptide(L)'
;IEADEFDRSFHWLTPYMAVITSADPDHLDIYGTAEAYRESFEKFTSLIRPDGCLLIKKGINVTPRLQEGVKKYTYSVTEIADFYAENIRICDGNITFDFVGPEIRIPDVELGVPVKVNIENGVAAMAIAWLNGVKPEDLKKGMATFAGPRRRFDFHLKTDQVVLIDDYAHHPAELRQSILSVKELYAGRKVTGIFQPHLYTRT
;
A
#
# COMPACT_ATOMS: atom_id res chain seq x y z
N ILE A 1 -11.15 -3.95 -6.89
CA ILE A 1 -12.17 -3.26 -6.06
C ILE A 1 -11.53 -2.90 -4.74
N GLU A 2 -11.70 -1.67 -4.27
CA GLU A 2 -11.49 -1.29 -2.88
C GLU A 2 -12.64 -1.86 -2.06
N ALA A 3 -12.30 -2.67 -1.06
CA ALA A 3 -13.25 -3.32 -0.18
C ALA A 3 -13.41 -2.44 1.06
N ASP A 4 -14.45 -1.61 1.08
CA ASP A 4 -14.68 -0.61 2.11
C ASP A 4 -15.15 -1.26 3.42
N GLU A 5 -14.41 -1.03 4.49
CA GLU A 5 -14.73 -1.52 5.82
C GLU A 5 -15.64 -0.58 6.60
N PHE A 6 -15.75 0.70 6.23
CA PHE A 6 -16.44 1.74 6.99
C PHE A 6 -17.84 1.31 7.47
N ASP A 7 -18.69 0.83 6.55
CA ASP A 7 -20.06 0.36 6.83
C ASP A 7 -20.17 -1.17 6.79
N ARG A 8 -19.06 -1.88 6.81
CA ARG A 8 -18.94 -3.33 6.62
C ARG A 8 -19.43 -3.82 5.25
N SER A 9 -19.48 -2.96 4.24
CA SER A 9 -19.89 -3.35 2.87
C SER A 9 -18.99 -4.42 2.26
N PHE A 10 -17.72 -4.49 2.67
CA PHE A 10 -16.81 -5.57 2.25
C PHE A 10 -17.29 -6.99 2.64
N HIS A 11 -18.23 -7.12 3.59
CA HIS A 11 -18.83 -8.42 3.92
C HIS A 11 -19.83 -8.94 2.87
N TRP A 12 -20.23 -8.13 1.92
CA TRP A 12 -21.07 -8.55 0.79
C TRP A 12 -20.27 -9.13 -0.38
N LEU A 13 -18.93 -9.05 -0.28
CA LEU A 13 -18.04 -9.57 -1.32
C LEU A 13 -17.76 -11.06 -1.11
N THR A 14 -17.51 -11.76 -2.21
CA THR A 14 -17.00 -13.14 -2.24
C THR A 14 -15.72 -13.16 -3.06
N PRO A 15 -14.61 -12.65 -2.51
CA PRO A 15 -13.40 -12.45 -3.29
C PRO A 15 -12.73 -13.79 -3.67
N TYR A 16 -12.17 -13.82 -4.88
CA TYR A 16 -11.21 -14.85 -5.27
C TYR A 16 -9.83 -14.57 -4.66
N MET A 17 -9.39 -13.30 -4.72
CA MET A 17 -8.17 -12.84 -4.08
C MET A 17 -8.48 -11.64 -3.21
N ALA A 18 -7.92 -11.61 -2.01
CA ALA A 18 -8.02 -10.48 -1.09
C ALA A 18 -6.65 -10.04 -0.61
N VAL A 19 -6.49 -8.72 -0.42
CA VAL A 19 -5.31 -8.12 0.19
C VAL A 19 -5.74 -7.36 1.44
N ILE A 20 -5.03 -7.57 2.55
CA ILE A 20 -5.19 -6.75 3.76
C ILE A 20 -3.90 -5.97 3.96
N THR A 21 -3.99 -4.65 3.82
CA THR A 21 -2.85 -3.72 3.90
C THR A 21 -2.68 -3.12 5.28
N SER A 22 -3.78 -2.92 6.01
CA SER A 22 -3.84 -2.49 7.40
C SER A 22 -5.11 -3.03 8.06
N ALA A 23 -5.10 -3.14 9.36
CA ALA A 23 -6.26 -3.35 10.22
C ALA A 23 -6.08 -2.55 11.52
N ASP A 24 -5.44 -1.39 11.41
CA ASP A 24 -5.34 -0.44 12.51
C ASP A 24 -6.75 0.09 12.82
N PRO A 25 -7.17 0.12 14.08
CA PRO A 25 -8.54 0.50 14.42
C PRO A 25 -8.91 1.90 13.94
N ASP A 26 -9.93 1.96 13.13
CA ASP A 26 -10.58 3.20 12.67
C ASP A 26 -12.10 3.05 12.81
N HIS A 27 -12.85 4.12 12.60
CA HIS A 27 -14.31 4.11 12.61
C HIS A 27 -14.92 3.48 13.88
N LEU A 28 -14.31 3.76 15.06
CA LEU A 28 -14.77 3.19 16.33
C LEU A 28 -16.18 3.66 16.75
N ASP A 29 -16.68 4.73 16.15
CA ASP A 29 -18.07 5.16 16.24
C ASP A 29 -19.05 4.14 15.64
N ILE A 30 -18.60 3.36 14.65
CA ILE A 30 -19.39 2.30 13.98
C ILE A 30 -19.12 0.93 14.59
N TYR A 31 -17.86 0.65 14.89
CA TYR A 31 -17.43 -0.66 15.39
C TYR A 31 -17.53 -0.82 16.90
N GLY A 32 -17.50 0.29 17.65
CA GLY A 32 -17.55 0.33 19.09
C GLY A 32 -16.20 0.00 19.75
N THR A 33 -15.50 -1.05 19.34
CA THR A 33 -14.21 -1.47 19.90
C THR A 33 -13.22 -1.90 18.83
N ALA A 34 -11.92 -1.85 19.16
CA ALA A 34 -10.84 -2.35 18.31
C ALA A 34 -10.96 -3.86 18.05
N GLU A 35 -11.50 -4.61 19.01
CA GLU A 35 -11.77 -6.04 18.88
C GLU A 35 -12.82 -6.31 17.82
N ALA A 36 -13.96 -5.59 17.88
CA ALA A 36 -15.04 -5.73 16.88
C ALA A 36 -14.57 -5.32 15.46
N TYR A 37 -13.69 -4.31 15.36
CA TYR A 37 -13.05 -3.94 14.11
C TYR A 37 -12.22 -5.10 13.55
N ARG A 38 -11.32 -5.69 14.34
CA ARG A 38 -10.50 -6.85 13.94
C ARG A 38 -11.35 -8.06 13.55
N GLU A 39 -12.36 -8.40 14.36
CA GLU A 39 -13.28 -9.50 14.06
C GLU A 39 -13.98 -9.34 12.72
N SER A 40 -14.23 -8.09 12.31
CA SER A 40 -14.81 -7.77 11.01
C SER A 40 -13.87 -8.15 9.87
N PHE A 41 -12.56 -7.89 10.00
CA PHE A 41 -11.56 -8.36 9.03
C PHE A 41 -11.40 -9.88 9.05
N GLU A 42 -11.41 -10.51 10.23
CA GLU A 42 -11.37 -11.97 10.32
C GLU A 42 -12.57 -12.63 9.63
N LYS A 43 -13.78 -12.04 9.81
CA LYS A 43 -14.97 -12.45 9.07
C LYS A 43 -14.79 -12.26 7.57
N PHE A 44 -14.26 -11.12 7.11
CA PHE A 44 -14.00 -10.88 5.69
C PHE A 44 -13.10 -11.98 5.10
N THR A 45 -12.05 -12.41 5.82
CA THR A 45 -11.18 -13.49 5.33
C THR A 45 -11.90 -14.82 5.13
N SER A 46 -13.00 -15.08 5.86
CA SER A 46 -13.81 -16.30 5.69
C SER A 46 -14.69 -16.29 4.44
N LEU A 47 -14.83 -15.12 3.80
CA LEU A 47 -15.61 -14.96 2.56
C LEU A 47 -14.77 -15.21 1.29
N ILE A 48 -13.47 -15.43 1.44
CA ILE A 48 -12.59 -15.77 0.32
C ILE A 48 -12.96 -17.17 -0.18
N ARG A 49 -13.14 -17.30 -1.48
CA ARG A 49 -13.52 -18.55 -2.13
C ARG A 49 -12.48 -19.65 -1.89
N PRO A 50 -12.87 -20.93 -1.79
CA PRO A 50 -11.96 -22.05 -1.49
C PRO A 50 -10.78 -22.21 -2.45
N ASP A 51 -10.94 -21.79 -3.71
CA ASP A 51 -9.90 -21.81 -4.75
C ASP A 51 -9.06 -20.51 -4.82
N GLY A 52 -9.30 -19.59 -3.90
CA GLY A 52 -8.72 -18.27 -3.87
C GLY A 52 -7.47 -18.12 -2.99
N CYS A 53 -7.06 -16.86 -2.76
CA CYS A 53 -5.97 -16.59 -1.84
C CYS A 53 -6.15 -15.30 -1.03
N LEU A 54 -5.52 -15.29 0.15
CA LEU A 54 -5.31 -14.11 0.97
C LEU A 54 -3.84 -13.68 0.89
N LEU A 55 -3.59 -12.43 0.56
CA LEU A 55 -2.31 -11.75 0.78
C LEU A 55 -2.46 -10.78 1.95
N ILE A 56 -1.69 -10.98 3.02
CA ILE A 56 -1.80 -10.14 4.22
C ILE A 56 -0.45 -9.55 4.58
N LYS A 57 -0.44 -8.26 4.93
CA LYS A 57 0.76 -7.62 5.45
C LYS A 57 1.24 -8.33 6.72
N LYS A 58 2.53 -8.63 6.78
CA LYS A 58 3.12 -9.27 7.94
C LYS A 58 3.06 -8.35 9.17
N GLY A 59 2.76 -8.92 10.33
CA GLY A 59 2.62 -8.16 11.58
C GLY A 59 1.24 -7.56 11.85
N ILE A 60 0.28 -7.65 10.92
CA ILE A 60 -1.10 -7.23 11.19
C ILE A 60 -1.74 -8.16 12.24
N ASN A 61 -2.38 -7.54 13.24
CA ASN A 61 -3.09 -8.27 14.30
C ASN A 61 -4.50 -8.72 13.84
N VAL A 62 -4.53 -9.61 12.86
CA VAL A 62 -5.75 -10.28 12.36
C VAL A 62 -5.45 -11.76 12.27
N THR A 63 -6.32 -12.60 12.83
CA THR A 63 -6.24 -14.06 12.71
C THR A 63 -7.17 -14.52 11.59
N PRO A 64 -6.67 -14.81 10.37
CA PRO A 64 -7.54 -15.15 9.24
C PRO A 64 -8.35 -16.42 9.49
N ARG A 65 -9.64 -16.38 9.17
CA ARG A 65 -10.59 -17.53 9.24
C ARG A 65 -10.81 -18.08 7.83
N LEU A 66 -9.78 -18.70 7.27
CA LEU A 66 -9.80 -19.16 5.88
C LEU A 66 -10.59 -20.46 5.73
N GLN A 67 -11.33 -20.58 4.61
CA GLN A 67 -11.93 -21.83 4.18
C GLN A 67 -10.84 -22.82 3.74
N GLU A 68 -11.14 -24.11 3.77
CA GLU A 68 -10.25 -25.14 3.24
C GLU A 68 -9.93 -24.87 1.76
N GLY A 69 -8.67 -25.02 1.38
CA GLY A 69 -8.18 -24.78 0.02
C GLY A 69 -7.74 -23.33 -0.26
N VAL A 70 -8.08 -22.36 0.59
CA VAL A 70 -7.60 -20.96 0.42
C VAL A 70 -6.11 -20.88 0.74
N LYS A 71 -5.32 -20.37 -0.19
CA LYS A 71 -3.90 -20.12 0.01
C LYS A 71 -3.68 -18.83 0.78
N LYS A 72 -2.72 -18.82 1.71
CA LYS A 72 -2.32 -17.62 2.45
C LYS A 72 -0.89 -17.26 2.10
N TYR A 73 -0.68 -15.99 1.79
CA TYR A 73 0.63 -15.39 1.62
C TYR A 73 0.78 -14.16 2.51
N THR A 74 2.01 -13.89 2.91
CA THR A 74 2.39 -12.69 3.65
C THR A 74 3.22 -11.77 2.76
N TYR A 75 3.17 -10.46 3.01
CA TYR A 75 4.10 -9.52 2.36
C TYR A 75 4.65 -8.50 3.36
N SER A 76 5.83 -7.95 3.06
CA SER A 76 6.50 -6.96 3.91
C SER A 76 7.53 -6.15 3.11
N VAL A 77 7.91 -4.99 3.65
CA VAL A 77 9.07 -4.20 3.17
C VAL A 77 10.14 -4.04 4.25
N THR A 78 9.89 -4.53 5.46
CA THR A 78 10.79 -4.39 6.61
C THR A 78 11.42 -5.70 7.04
N GLU A 79 10.87 -6.82 6.60
CA GLU A 79 11.31 -8.16 7.00
C GLU A 79 11.00 -9.20 5.92
N ILE A 80 11.64 -10.36 6.00
CA ILE A 80 11.39 -11.49 5.07
C ILE A 80 9.94 -11.99 5.25
N ALA A 81 9.23 -12.09 4.15
CA ALA A 81 7.88 -12.63 4.03
C ALA A 81 7.80 -13.52 2.78
N ASP A 82 6.59 -14.01 2.41
CA ASP A 82 6.45 -14.73 1.14
C ASP A 82 6.74 -13.81 -0.05
N PHE A 83 6.28 -12.54 0.03
CA PHE A 83 6.64 -11.48 -0.90
C PHE A 83 7.25 -10.31 -0.15
N TYR A 84 8.38 -9.77 -0.63
CA TYR A 84 9.03 -8.65 0.04
C TYR A 84 9.86 -7.80 -0.92
N ALA A 85 10.23 -6.60 -0.45
CA ALA A 85 11.19 -5.75 -1.12
C ALA A 85 12.56 -5.86 -0.43
N GLU A 86 13.62 -5.87 -1.22
CA GLU A 86 14.99 -5.72 -0.72
C GLU A 86 15.79 -4.75 -1.59
N ASN A 87 17.00 -4.40 -1.17
CA ASN A 87 17.86 -3.47 -1.91
C ASN A 87 17.15 -2.16 -2.27
N ILE A 88 16.38 -1.61 -1.33
CA ILE A 88 15.67 -0.35 -1.54
C ILE A 88 16.68 0.79 -1.65
N ARG A 89 16.59 1.55 -2.75
CA ARG A 89 17.45 2.69 -3.07
C ARG A 89 16.59 3.92 -3.31
N ILE A 90 16.93 5.03 -2.66
CA ILE A 90 16.25 6.32 -2.80
C ILE A 90 17.31 7.31 -3.29
N CYS A 91 17.16 7.81 -4.50
CA CYS A 91 18.11 8.71 -5.11
C CYS A 91 17.43 9.59 -6.17
N ASP A 92 17.77 10.87 -6.19
CA ASP A 92 17.37 11.85 -7.22
C ASP A 92 15.87 11.86 -7.56
N GLY A 93 15.04 11.77 -6.52
CA GLY A 93 13.59 11.80 -6.67
C GLY A 93 12.99 10.51 -7.21
N ASN A 94 13.74 9.40 -7.20
CA ASN A 94 13.27 8.07 -7.59
C ASN A 94 13.46 7.08 -6.44
N ILE A 95 12.64 6.05 -6.44
CA ILE A 95 12.79 4.88 -5.56
C ILE A 95 12.87 3.64 -6.45
N THR A 96 13.87 2.80 -6.20
CA THR A 96 13.99 1.48 -6.81
C THR A 96 14.16 0.42 -5.72
N PHE A 97 13.71 -0.80 -6.00
CA PHE A 97 13.86 -1.95 -5.10
C PHE A 97 13.90 -3.25 -5.90
N ASP A 98 14.33 -4.32 -5.26
CA ASP A 98 14.20 -5.66 -5.81
C ASP A 98 12.95 -6.32 -5.23
N PHE A 99 12.05 -6.79 -6.10
CA PHE A 99 10.87 -7.56 -5.69
C PHE A 99 11.23 -9.03 -5.60
N VAL A 100 10.92 -9.66 -4.48
CA VAL A 100 11.19 -11.07 -4.21
C VAL A 100 9.90 -11.77 -3.78
N GLY A 101 9.65 -12.94 -4.32
CA GLY A 101 8.53 -13.79 -3.98
C GLY A 101 8.80 -15.26 -4.28
N PRO A 102 7.85 -16.16 -4.04
CA PRO A 102 7.97 -17.57 -4.39
C PRO A 102 8.27 -17.71 -5.89
N GLU A 103 9.41 -18.34 -6.18
CA GLU A 103 9.90 -18.63 -7.55
C GLU A 103 10.13 -17.39 -8.44
N ILE A 104 10.19 -16.18 -7.84
CA ILE A 104 10.41 -14.94 -8.59
C ILE A 104 11.36 -13.98 -7.87
N ARG A 105 12.22 -13.35 -8.65
CA ARG A 105 13.01 -12.20 -8.27
C ARG A 105 13.08 -11.22 -9.44
N ILE A 106 12.65 -9.99 -9.23
CA ILE A 106 12.72 -8.91 -10.22
C ILE A 106 13.61 -7.81 -9.66
N PRO A 107 14.82 -7.64 -10.16
CA PRO A 107 15.70 -6.57 -9.72
C PRO A 107 15.30 -5.22 -10.29
N ASP A 108 15.70 -4.16 -9.61
CA ASP A 108 15.60 -2.77 -10.07
C ASP A 108 14.18 -2.37 -10.52
N VAL A 109 13.18 -2.68 -9.70
CA VAL A 109 11.81 -2.20 -9.91
C VAL A 109 11.74 -0.73 -9.54
N GLU A 110 11.39 0.13 -10.48
CA GLU A 110 11.20 1.56 -10.27
C GLU A 110 9.74 1.85 -9.86
N LEU A 111 9.58 2.72 -8.86
CA LEU A 111 8.25 3.23 -8.48
C LEU A 111 7.90 4.47 -9.29
N GLY A 112 6.81 4.42 -10.04
CA GLY A 112 6.29 5.58 -10.77
C GLY A 112 5.86 6.73 -9.85
N VAL A 113 5.37 6.41 -8.64
CA VAL A 113 5.12 7.38 -7.55
C VAL A 113 6.06 7.08 -6.38
N PRO A 114 7.22 7.75 -6.29
CA PRO A 114 8.30 7.41 -5.38
C PRO A 114 8.03 7.88 -3.94
N VAL A 115 7.12 7.24 -3.24
CA VAL A 115 6.84 7.44 -1.81
C VAL A 115 7.06 6.12 -1.08
N LYS A 116 7.65 6.15 0.11
CA LYS A 116 7.99 4.91 0.85
C LYS A 116 6.79 3.98 1.05
N VAL A 117 5.61 4.51 1.38
CA VAL A 117 4.41 3.69 1.52
C VAL A 117 4.05 2.96 0.23
N ASN A 118 4.40 3.51 -0.92
CA ASN A 118 4.14 2.89 -2.21
C ASN A 118 5.08 1.72 -2.51
N ILE A 119 6.20 1.55 -1.81
CA ILE A 119 6.99 0.33 -1.90
C ILE A 119 6.14 -0.84 -1.39
N GLU A 120 5.50 -0.67 -0.24
CA GLU A 120 4.64 -1.68 0.36
C GLU A 120 3.41 -1.99 -0.48
N ASN A 121 2.73 -0.93 -0.95
CA ASN A 121 1.60 -1.06 -1.88
C ASN A 121 2.02 -1.74 -3.19
N GLY A 122 3.21 -1.40 -3.70
CA GLY A 122 3.80 -1.99 -4.90
C GLY A 122 4.10 -3.47 -4.73
N VAL A 123 4.70 -3.88 -3.61
CA VAL A 123 4.93 -5.30 -3.30
C VAL A 123 3.62 -6.07 -3.28
N ALA A 124 2.58 -5.53 -2.64
CA ALA A 124 1.27 -6.17 -2.60
C ALA A 124 0.63 -6.28 -4.00
N ALA A 125 0.68 -5.20 -4.78
CA ALA A 125 0.14 -5.17 -6.14
C ALA A 125 0.88 -6.16 -7.07
N MET A 126 2.21 -6.16 -7.02
CA MET A 126 3.04 -7.09 -7.82
C MET A 126 2.80 -8.54 -7.40
N ALA A 127 2.66 -8.83 -6.10
CA ALA A 127 2.37 -10.17 -5.60
C ALA A 127 1.04 -10.71 -6.14
N ILE A 128 -0.04 -9.90 -6.06
CA ILE A 128 -1.34 -10.29 -6.62
C ILE A 128 -1.28 -10.47 -8.13
N ALA A 129 -0.60 -9.58 -8.85
CA ALA A 129 -0.46 -9.68 -10.30
C ALA A 129 0.37 -10.92 -10.70
N TRP A 130 1.46 -11.23 -9.98
CA TRP A 130 2.24 -12.44 -10.16
C TRP A 130 1.42 -13.71 -9.93
N LEU A 131 0.65 -13.76 -8.85
CA LEU A 131 -0.23 -14.88 -8.54
C LEU A 131 -1.35 -15.07 -9.58
N ASN A 132 -1.64 -14.04 -10.37
CA ASN A 132 -2.55 -14.10 -11.53
C ASN A 132 -1.83 -14.35 -12.87
N GLY A 133 -0.54 -14.69 -12.86
CA GLY A 133 0.22 -15.08 -14.05
C GLY A 133 0.74 -13.91 -14.90
N VAL A 134 0.79 -12.69 -14.35
CA VAL A 134 1.41 -11.55 -15.04
C VAL A 134 2.91 -11.76 -15.11
N LYS A 135 3.50 -11.51 -16.26
CA LYS A 135 4.94 -11.75 -16.52
C LYS A 135 5.81 -10.73 -15.77
N PRO A 136 7.06 -11.10 -15.40
CA PRO A 136 7.98 -10.21 -14.70
C PRO A 136 8.23 -8.86 -15.39
N GLU A 137 8.39 -8.87 -16.72
CA GLU A 137 8.59 -7.66 -17.51
C GLU A 137 7.39 -6.71 -17.48
N ASP A 138 6.16 -7.24 -17.46
CA ASP A 138 4.94 -6.45 -17.39
C ASP A 138 4.74 -5.90 -15.97
N LEU A 139 5.09 -6.67 -14.93
CA LEU A 139 5.10 -6.20 -13.54
C LEU A 139 6.04 -5.00 -13.39
N LYS A 140 7.27 -5.12 -13.86
CA LYS A 140 8.28 -4.06 -13.79
C LYS A 140 7.83 -2.81 -14.55
N LYS A 141 7.32 -2.98 -15.77
CA LYS A 141 6.79 -1.89 -16.59
C LYS A 141 5.58 -1.21 -15.95
N GLY A 142 4.64 -2.00 -15.42
CA GLY A 142 3.46 -1.49 -14.74
C GLY A 142 3.80 -0.61 -13.54
N MET A 143 4.78 -1.02 -12.73
CA MET A 143 5.25 -0.24 -11.58
C MET A 143 5.90 1.08 -12.00
N ALA A 144 6.76 1.08 -13.02
CA ALA A 144 7.45 2.27 -13.50
C ALA A 144 6.50 3.29 -14.16
N THR A 145 5.44 2.81 -14.80
CA THR A 145 4.46 3.67 -15.51
C THR A 145 3.26 4.09 -14.66
N PHE A 146 3.14 3.57 -13.44
CA PHE A 146 2.05 3.94 -12.54
C PHE A 146 2.19 5.39 -12.08
N ALA A 147 1.23 6.23 -12.45
CA ALA A 147 1.24 7.67 -12.14
C ALA A 147 0.51 8.02 -10.81
N GLY A 148 -0.11 7.03 -10.16
CA GLY A 148 -0.90 7.26 -8.95
C GLY A 148 -2.28 7.88 -9.21
N PRO A 149 -3.13 7.94 -8.19
CA PRO A 149 -4.36 8.70 -8.23
C PRO A 149 -4.06 10.20 -8.06
N ARG A 150 -4.91 11.04 -8.64
CA ARG A 150 -4.79 12.50 -8.48
C ARG A 150 -4.81 12.89 -7.00
N ARG A 151 -4.02 13.92 -6.66
CA ARG A 151 -3.91 14.47 -5.30
C ARG A 151 -3.38 13.48 -4.25
N ARG A 152 -2.67 12.43 -4.65
CA ARG A 152 -1.92 11.55 -3.75
C ARG A 152 -0.47 11.50 -4.18
N PHE A 153 0.34 12.41 -3.62
CA PHE A 153 1.73 12.65 -4.03
C PHE A 153 1.85 12.87 -5.54
N ASP A 154 0.94 13.69 -6.07
CA ASP A 154 0.72 13.93 -7.49
C ASP A 154 1.72 14.97 -8.01
N PHE A 155 2.55 14.58 -8.95
CA PHE A 155 3.58 15.45 -9.53
C PHE A 155 2.99 16.32 -10.64
N HIS A 156 2.74 17.60 -10.35
CA HIS A 156 2.32 18.58 -11.34
C HIS A 156 3.47 19.14 -12.16
N LEU A 157 4.67 19.23 -11.55
CA LEU A 157 5.90 19.67 -12.22
C LEU A 157 7.09 18.91 -11.61
N LYS A 158 7.94 18.38 -12.46
CA LYS A 158 9.21 17.76 -12.05
C LYS A 158 10.32 18.22 -12.97
N THR A 159 11.14 19.17 -12.49
CA THR A 159 12.34 19.69 -13.17
C THR A 159 13.52 19.68 -12.21
N ASP A 160 14.72 19.88 -12.74
CA ASP A 160 15.93 19.96 -11.92
C ASP A 160 15.90 21.12 -10.92
N GLN A 161 15.17 22.19 -11.24
CA GLN A 161 15.09 23.40 -10.41
C GLN A 161 13.89 23.40 -9.47
N VAL A 162 12.72 22.96 -9.93
CA VAL A 162 11.45 23.02 -9.19
C VAL A 162 10.70 21.71 -9.33
N VAL A 163 10.18 21.24 -8.20
CA VAL A 163 9.23 20.12 -8.14
C VAL A 163 7.98 20.62 -7.44
N LEU A 164 6.82 20.44 -8.06
CA LEU A 164 5.52 20.76 -7.49
C LEU A 164 4.72 19.47 -7.30
N ILE A 165 4.34 19.20 -6.06
CA ILE A 165 3.58 18.01 -5.65
C ILE A 165 2.28 18.45 -4.99
N ASP A 166 1.17 17.89 -5.40
CA ASP A 166 -0.13 17.99 -4.74
C ASP A 166 -0.44 16.72 -3.95
N ASP A 167 -0.79 16.88 -2.68
CA ASP A 167 -1.14 15.76 -1.81
C ASP A 167 -2.40 16.09 -0.99
N TYR A 168 -3.32 15.18 -0.92
CA TYR A 168 -4.56 15.32 -0.14
C TYR A 168 -4.34 15.10 1.37
N ALA A 169 -3.12 14.89 1.80
CA ALA A 169 -2.77 14.69 3.21
C ALA A 169 -3.37 15.82 4.07
N HIS A 170 -4.21 15.46 5.01
CA HIS A 170 -4.93 16.41 5.89
C HIS A 170 -4.88 15.98 7.36
N HIS A 171 -4.53 14.73 7.65
CA HIS A 171 -4.27 14.26 9.00
C HIS A 171 -2.79 14.52 9.38
N PRO A 172 -2.47 14.88 10.64
CA PRO A 172 -1.08 15.18 11.06
C PRO A 172 -0.06 14.09 10.70
N ALA A 173 -0.43 12.81 10.82
CA ALA A 173 0.43 11.69 10.45
C ALA A 173 0.70 11.64 8.95
N GLU A 174 -0.30 11.87 8.11
CA GLU A 174 -0.17 11.91 6.65
C GLU A 174 0.71 13.07 6.20
N LEU A 175 0.45 14.29 6.72
CA LEU A 175 1.27 15.48 6.46
C LEU A 175 2.74 15.25 6.83
N ARG A 176 2.98 14.65 8.00
CA ARG A 176 4.32 14.31 8.43
C ARG A 176 4.99 13.34 7.45
N GLN A 177 4.29 12.29 7.02
CA GLN A 177 4.84 11.31 6.08
C GLN A 177 5.14 11.94 4.71
N SER A 178 4.24 12.78 4.17
CA SER A 178 4.46 13.49 2.92
C SER A 178 5.68 14.39 3.00
N ILE A 179 5.80 15.20 4.05
CA ILE A 179 6.96 16.10 4.24
C ILE A 179 8.27 15.32 4.36
N LEU A 180 8.28 14.23 5.15
CA LEU A 180 9.47 13.40 5.31
C LEU A 180 9.85 12.72 3.99
N SER A 181 8.88 12.23 3.23
CA SER A 181 9.10 11.62 1.91
C SER A 181 9.73 12.62 0.94
N VAL A 182 9.20 13.85 0.87
CA VAL A 182 9.77 14.89 0.01
C VAL A 182 11.21 15.23 0.42
N LYS A 183 11.46 15.37 1.72
CA LYS A 183 12.82 15.65 2.24
C LYS A 183 13.83 14.57 1.93
N GLU A 184 13.40 13.32 1.95
CA GLU A 184 14.27 12.18 1.65
C GLU A 184 14.52 12.04 0.13
N LEU A 185 13.47 12.19 -0.69
CA LEU A 185 13.58 12.14 -2.15
C LEU A 185 14.45 13.24 -2.72
N TYR A 186 14.40 14.42 -2.12
CA TYR A 186 15.07 15.63 -2.58
C TYR A 186 16.01 16.18 -1.50
N ALA A 187 16.91 15.32 -1.01
CA ALA A 187 17.88 15.68 0.03
C ALA A 187 18.67 16.94 -0.37
N GLY A 188 18.79 17.89 0.55
CA GLY A 188 19.51 19.15 0.34
C GLY A 188 18.71 20.25 -0.41
N ARG A 189 17.51 19.97 -0.92
CA ARG A 189 16.65 20.99 -1.54
C ARG A 189 15.79 21.70 -0.48
N LYS A 190 15.48 22.99 -0.74
CA LYS A 190 14.51 23.73 0.08
C LYS A 190 13.11 23.21 -0.18
N VAL A 191 12.40 22.88 0.90
CA VAL A 191 10.98 22.45 0.86
C VAL A 191 10.11 23.58 1.37
N THR A 192 9.07 23.93 0.61
CA THR A 192 8.04 24.90 0.99
C THR A 192 6.70 24.18 0.93
N GLY A 193 5.98 24.13 2.06
CA GLY A 193 4.64 23.54 2.14
C GLY A 193 3.59 24.64 2.15
N ILE A 194 2.49 24.44 1.40
CA ILE A 194 1.26 25.22 1.47
C ILE A 194 0.19 24.26 1.95
N PHE A 195 -0.40 24.55 3.09
CA PHE A 195 -1.40 23.68 3.70
C PHE A 195 -2.74 24.42 3.83
N GLN A 196 -3.81 23.76 3.37
CA GLN A 196 -5.18 24.22 3.59
C GLN A 196 -5.87 23.26 4.58
N PRO A 197 -6.17 23.70 5.82
CA PRO A 197 -6.92 22.87 6.78
C PRO A 197 -8.30 22.54 6.24
N HIS A 198 -8.75 21.32 6.43
CA HIS A 198 -10.05 20.88 5.91
C HIS A 198 -11.16 21.04 6.94
N LEU A 199 -10.95 20.60 8.18
CA LEU A 199 -11.94 20.67 9.28
C LEU A 199 -11.23 21.07 10.57
N TYR A 200 -11.94 21.90 11.39
CA TYR A 200 -11.46 22.32 12.72
C TYR A 200 -11.18 21.16 13.68
N THR A 201 -11.83 20.03 13.48
CA THR A 201 -11.69 18.83 14.32
C THR A 201 -10.51 17.91 13.91
N ARG A 202 -9.85 18.20 12.80
CA ARG A 202 -8.73 17.40 12.27
C ARG A 202 -7.42 18.18 12.16
N THR A 203 -7.37 19.40 12.69
CA THR A 203 -6.15 20.26 12.72
C THR A 203 -5.64 20.47 14.13
#